data_288d44ae71228c3dbe5ad2522ca1588a
#
_entry.id   288d44ae71228c3dbe5ad2522ca1588a
#
_cell.length_a   1.000
_cell.length_b   1.000
_cell.length_c   1.000
_cell.angle_alpha   90.00
_cell.angle_beta   90.00
_cell.angle_gamma   90.00
#
_symmetry.space_group_name_H-M   'P 1'
#
loop_
_entity.id
_entity.type
_entity.pdbx_description
1 polymer ?
#
loop_
_entity_poly.entity_id
_entity_poly.type
_entity_poly.pdbx_seq_one_letter_code
_entity_poly.pdbx_strand_id
1 'polypeptide(L)'
;MAMTRSRARALLLTPAGLWYAAMLLLPLAVVLIFSFGERSQIGGYAPGFTLEQYANLPARFAAFRNTLTLAPLGTLASLLIAYPLAYYLAVKVTPKWKTMLLVLVIVPFWTSILIRSYAWIFLLGGKGIPAFLAMFGLEDVRLLNTPFAVLVGIVYGYLPLMVFPIYVALEKLDKRLLEAAADLGTPPWRAFLQITLPLSMPGVLTGSMLVFILLMGEFLIPSILGGGKVFFVGNALVDLFLQSRNWPFGSAVAVGLVLVMLVTVGLYTRAAKRFGAGRDDAALM
;
A
#
# COMPACT_ATOMS: atom_id res chain seq x y z
N MET A 1 -36.70 -13.78 -32.47
CA MET A 1 -36.40 -12.44 -31.96
C MET A 1 -34.90 -12.39 -31.61
N ALA A 2 -34.08 -11.78 -32.45
CA ALA A 2 -32.62 -11.72 -32.20
C ALA A 2 -32.34 -10.77 -31.05
N MET A 3 -31.79 -11.27 -29.95
CA MET A 3 -31.33 -10.44 -28.84
C MET A 3 -30.28 -9.46 -29.36
N THR A 4 -30.44 -8.16 -29.08
CA THR A 4 -29.44 -7.17 -29.38
C THR A 4 -28.13 -7.52 -28.64
N ARG A 5 -26.97 -7.29 -29.30
CA ARG A 5 -25.65 -7.60 -28.73
C ARG A 5 -25.45 -7.02 -27.32
N SER A 6 -26.08 -5.89 -27.01
CA SER A 6 -26.09 -5.27 -25.68
C SER A 6 -26.82 -6.10 -24.62
N ARG A 7 -28.01 -6.63 -24.95
CA ARG A 7 -28.80 -7.49 -24.03
C ARG A 7 -28.13 -8.83 -23.78
N ALA A 8 -27.51 -9.42 -24.81
CA ALA A 8 -26.75 -10.67 -24.65
C ALA A 8 -25.53 -10.46 -23.72
N ARG A 9 -24.78 -9.35 -23.89
CA ARG A 9 -23.67 -9.01 -22.98
C ARG A 9 -24.15 -8.77 -21.54
N ALA A 10 -25.23 -8.01 -21.35
CA ALA A 10 -25.80 -7.79 -20.03
C ALA A 10 -26.18 -9.11 -19.36
N LEU A 11 -26.90 -10.01 -20.06
CA LEU A 11 -27.32 -11.31 -19.53
C LEU A 11 -26.13 -12.18 -19.11
N LEU A 12 -25.05 -12.19 -19.89
CA LEU A 12 -23.85 -12.97 -19.61
C LEU A 12 -23.03 -12.39 -18.43
N LEU A 13 -23.02 -11.08 -18.26
CA LEU A 13 -22.27 -10.43 -17.19
C LEU A 13 -23.06 -10.33 -15.86
N THR A 14 -24.40 -10.43 -15.91
CA THR A 14 -25.25 -10.30 -14.72
C THR A 14 -24.92 -11.30 -13.61
N PRO A 15 -24.75 -12.63 -13.86
CA PRO A 15 -24.47 -13.57 -12.78
C PRO A 15 -23.13 -13.26 -12.07
N ALA A 16 -22.08 -12.96 -12.85
CA ALA A 16 -20.79 -12.59 -12.31
C ALA A 16 -20.86 -11.26 -11.55
N GLY A 17 -21.53 -10.25 -12.13
CA GLY A 17 -21.73 -8.95 -11.50
C GLY A 17 -22.50 -9.04 -10.18
N LEU A 18 -23.59 -9.82 -10.14
CA LEU A 18 -24.35 -10.06 -8.90
C LEU A 18 -23.52 -10.77 -7.84
N TRP A 19 -22.75 -11.78 -8.25
CA TRP A 19 -21.87 -12.51 -7.35
C TRP A 19 -20.82 -11.57 -6.72
N TYR A 20 -20.10 -10.79 -7.53
CA TYR A 20 -19.11 -9.83 -7.02
C TYR A 20 -19.74 -8.74 -6.17
N ALA A 21 -20.89 -8.21 -6.57
CA ALA A 21 -21.61 -7.23 -5.79
C ALA A 21 -22.06 -7.80 -4.42
N ALA A 22 -22.60 -9.02 -4.40
CA ALA A 22 -22.98 -9.67 -3.15
C ALA A 22 -21.77 -9.92 -2.24
N MET A 23 -20.69 -10.50 -2.77
CA MET A 23 -19.49 -10.80 -1.99
C MET A 23 -18.79 -9.55 -1.46
N LEU A 24 -18.89 -8.41 -2.13
CA LEU A 24 -18.33 -7.16 -1.69
C LEU A 24 -19.26 -6.40 -0.74
N LEU A 25 -20.52 -6.24 -1.13
CA LEU A 25 -21.45 -5.35 -0.42
C LEU A 25 -22.02 -5.98 0.86
N LEU A 26 -22.28 -7.30 0.88
CA LEU A 26 -22.82 -7.96 2.08
C LEU A 26 -21.90 -7.83 3.31
N PRO A 27 -20.60 -8.16 3.23
CA PRO A 27 -19.71 -7.98 4.38
C PRO A 27 -19.61 -6.51 4.82
N LEU A 28 -19.55 -5.57 3.87
CA LEU A 28 -19.51 -4.14 4.19
C LEU A 28 -20.82 -3.68 4.86
N ALA A 29 -21.97 -4.16 4.39
CA ALA A 29 -23.27 -3.86 5.01
C ALA A 29 -23.34 -4.42 6.43
N VAL A 30 -22.84 -5.64 6.67
CA VAL A 30 -22.77 -6.22 8.03
C VAL A 30 -21.91 -5.36 8.95
N VAL A 31 -20.72 -4.95 8.50
CA VAL A 31 -19.83 -4.07 9.27
C VAL A 31 -20.51 -2.72 9.54
N LEU A 32 -21.21 -2.16 8.54
CA LEU A 32 -21.95 -0.91 8.70
C LEU A 32 -23.10 -1.05 9.71
N ILE A 33 -23.89 -2.12 9.66
CA ILE A 33 -24.95 -2.39 10.62
C ILE A 33 -24.38 -2.56 12.03
N PHE A 34 -23.32 -3.34 12.17
CA PHE A 34 -22.68 -3.60 13.46
C PHE A 34 -22.09 -2.32 14.08
N SER A 35 -21.67 -1.35 13.28
CA SER A 35 -21.13 -0.09 13.77
C SER A 35 -22.12 0.79 14.53
N PHE A 36 -23.42 0.56 14.33
CA PHE A 36 -24.49 1.21 15.08
C PHE A 36 -25.04 0.35 16.24
N GLY A 37 -24.55 -0.87 16.39
CA GLY A 37 -25.02 -1.79 17.42
C GLY A 37 -24.43 -1.51 18.79
N GLU A 38 -24.88 -2.33 19.76
CA GLU A 38 -24.42 -2.31 21.14
C GLU A 38 -23.49 -3.51 21.43
N ARG A 39 -22.60 -3.34 22.41
CA ARG A 39 -21.78 -4.45 22.87
C ARG A 39 -22.58 -5.39 23.75
N SER A 40 -22.65 -6.67 23.40
CA SER A 40 -23.24 -7.69 24.25
C SER A 40 -22.48 -7.86 25.57
N GLN A 41 -23.15 -8.20 26.66
CA GLN A 41 -22.53 -8.43 27.98
C GLN A 41 -21.49 -9.58 27.95
N ILE A 42 -21.68 -10.57 27.10
CA ILE A 42 -20.76 -11.71 26.92
C ILE A 42 -19.73 -11.45 25.80
N GLY A 43 -19.71 -10.24 25.26
CA GLY A 43 -18.91 -9.87 24.07
C GLY A 43 -19.63 -10.13 22.75
N GLY A 44 -19.14 -9.50 21.68
CA GLY A 44 -19.74 -9.57 20.35
C GLY A 44 -20.77 -8.46 20.15
N TYR A 45 -21.75 -8.72 19.28
CA TYR A 45 -22.78 -7.80 18.85
C TYR A 45 -24.11 -8.04 19.58
N ALA A 46 -24.77 -6.97 19.99
CA ALA A 46 -26.17 -6.96 20.41
C ALA A 46 -26.96 -6.01 19.48
N PRO A 47 -28.20 -6.40 19.10
CA PRO A 47 -29.09 -5.52 18.34
C PRO A 47 -29.40 -4.25 19.12
N GLY A 48 -29.21 -3.09 18.49
CA GLY A 48 -29.48 -1.78 19.08
C GLY A 48 -29.14 -0.72 18.04
N PHE A 49 -29.49 0.53 18.28
CA PHE A 49 -29.08 1.65 17.46
C PHE A 49 -28.49 2.73 18.37
N THR A 50 -27.17 2.90 18.27
CA THR A 50 -26.43 3.89 19.03
C THR A 50 -25.35 4.56 18.19
N LEU A 51 -25.05 5.82 18.46
CA LEU A 51 -23.91 6.56 17.89
C LEU A 51 -22.70 6.60 18.85
N GLU A 52 -22.81 5.95 20.02
CA GLU A 52 -21.78 5.93 21.04
C GLU A 52 -20.45 5.40 20.51
N GLN A 53 -20.50 4.39 19.63
CA GLN A 53 -19.31 3.80 19.04
C GLN A 53 -18.50 4.84 18.23
N TYR A 54 -19.19 5.74 17.54
CA TYR A 54 -18.54 6.82 16.79
C TYR A 54 -18.04 7.93 17.71
N ALA A 55 -18.74 8.22 18.81
CA ALA A 55 -18.27 9.17 19.84
C ALA A 55 -16.98 8.68 20.52
N ASN A 56 -16.77 7.36 20.57
CA ASN A 56 -15.58 6.73 21.16
C ASN A 56 -14.38 6.61 20.19
N LEU A 57 -14.50 6.95 18.89
CA LEU A 57 -13.39 6.91 17.93
C LEU A 57 -12.13 7.67 18.39
N PRO A 58 -12.21 8.82 19.07
CA PRO A 58 -11.03 9.50 19.60
C PRO A 58 -10.15 8.65 20.52
N ALA A 59 -10.69 7.63 21.18
CA ALA A 59 -9.90 6.69 21.98
C ALA A 59 -8.88 5.89 21.16
N ARG A 60 -9.06 5.80 19.85
CA ARG A 60 -8.13 5.15 18.91
C ARG A 60 -7.35 6.14 18.05
N PHE A 61 -7.36 7.43 18.40
CA PHE A 61 -6.67 8.49 17.64
C PHE A 61 -5.18 8.19 17.41
N ALA A 62 -4.47 7.62 18.39
CA ALA A 62 -3.08 7.26 18.25
C ALA A 62 -2.85 6.22 17.12
N ALA A 63 -3.76 5.23 16.99
CA ALA A 63 -3.70 4.24 15.91
C ALA A 63 -3.92 4.88 14.54
N PHE A 64 -4.92 5.76 14.41
CA PHE A 64 -5.18 6.52 13.18
C PHE A 64 -3.99 7.41 12.82
N ARG A 65 -3.45 8.17 13.79
CA ARG A 65 -2.27 9.02 13.59
C ARG A 65 -1.08 8.21 13.08
N ASN A 66 -0.77 7.08 13.73
CA ASN A 66 0.36 6.24 13.32
C ASN A 66 0.16 5.70 11.90
N THR A 67 -1.04 5.19 11.58
CA THR A 67 -1.34 4.71 10.24
C THR A 67 -1.22 5.81 9.20
N LEU A 68 -1.83 6.99 9.47
CA LEU A 68 -1.83 8.13 8.54
C LEU A 68 -0.47 8.81 8.40
N THR A 69 0.46 8.57 9.31
CA THR A 69 1.85 9.06 9.18
C THR A 69 2.75 8.01 8.56
N LEU A 70 2.71 6.77 9.04
CA LEU A 70 3.65 5.74 8.61
C LEU A 70 3.27 5.07 7.27
N ALA A 71 1.98 5.02 6.90
CA ALA A 71 1.59 4.49 5.59
C ALA A 71 2.07 5.39 4.44
N PRO A 72 1.87 6.72 4.44
CA PRO A 72 2.46 7.61 3.43
C PRO A 72 3.98 7.60 3.44
N LEU A 73 4.61 7.63 4.63
CA LEU A 73 6.08 7.58 4.75
C LEU A 73 6.65 6.27 4.22
N GLY A 74 6.02 5.14 4.54
CA GLY A 74 6.40 3.83 4.02
C GLY A 74 6.22 3.73 2.50
N THR A 75 5.12 4.30 1.98
CA THR A 75 4.89 4.39 0.53
C THR A 75 5.98 5.23 -0.16
N LEU A 76 6.30 6.39 0.41
CA LEU A 76 7.34 7.27 -0.12
C LEU A 76 8.73 6.61 -0.05
N ALA A 77 9.08 6.00 1.08
CA ALA A 77 10.35 5.28 1.24
C ALA A 77 10.45 4.10 0.25
N SER A 78 9.37 3.34 0.07
CA SER A 78 9.30 2.28 -0.94
C SER A 78 9.47 2.82 -2.35
N LEU A 79 8.87 3.96 -2.68
CA LEU A 79 9.00 4.61 -3.98
C LEU A 79 10.44 5.07 -4.24
N LEU A 80 11.08 5.71 -3.26
CA LEU A 80 12.46 6.20 -3.39
C LEU A 80 13.47 5.08 -3.64
N ILE A 81 13.22 3.88 -3.12
CA ILE A 81 14.07 2.70 -3.34
C ILE A 81 13.65 1.95 -4.63
N ALA A 82 12.34 1.81 -4.84
CA ALA A 82 11.81 1.07 -5.99
C ALA A 82 12.06 1.76 -7.32
N TYR A 83 11.99 3.09 -7.36
CA TYR A 83 12.15 3.83 -8.62
C TYR A 83 13.55 3.67 -9.24
N PRO A 84 14.66 3.88 -8.52
CA PRO A 84 15.99 3.62 -9.05
C PRO A 84 16.19 2.16 -9.48
N LEU A 85 15.68 1.22 -8.71
CA LEU A 85 15.75 -0.20 -9.04
C LEU A 85 14.96 -0.51 -10.31
N ALA A 86 13.72 -0.05 -10.42
CA ALA A 86 12.89 -0.23 -11.62
C ALA A 86 13.52 0.43 -12.86
N TYR A 87 14.10 1.64 -12.69
CA TYR A 87 14.80 2.34 -13.75
C TYR A 87 16.02 1.56 -14.24
N TYR A 88 16.84 1.06 -13.31
CA TYR A 88 18.01 0.25 -13.66
C TYR A 88 17.59 -1.00 -14.44
N LEU A 89 16.57 -1.73 -13.96
CA LEU A 89 16.05 -2.94 -14.61
C LEU A 89 15.47 -2.67 -16.00
N ALA A 90 14.73 -1.56 -16.18
CA ALA A 90 14.08 -1.25 -17.45
C ALA A 90 15.07 -0.71 -18.50
N VAL A 91 15.96 0.19 -18.09
CA VAL A 91 16.77 1.00 -19.03
C VAL A 91 18.19 0.50 -19.18
N LYS A 92 18.84 0.03 -18.09
CA LYS A 92 20.28 -0.27 -18.07
C LYS A 92 20.59 -1.75 -18.24
N VAL A 93 19.72 -2.64 -17.78
CA VAL A 93 19.96 -4.09 -17.83
C VAL A 93 19.79 -4.64 -19.24
N THR A 94 20.73 -5.45 -19.67
CA THR A 94 20.66 -6.14 -20.96
C THR A 94 19.52 -7.19 -20.96
N PRO A 95 18.87 -7.48 -22.10
CA PRO A 95 17.75 -8.43 -22.17
C PRO A 95 18.07 -9.80 -21.56
N LYS A 96 19.33 -10.26 -21.69
CA LYS A 96 19.80 -11.54 -21.16
C LYS A 96 19.61 -11.69 -19.64
N TRP A 97 19.87 -10.62 -18.87
CA TRP A 97 19.83 -10.64 -17.41
C TRP A 97 18.52 -10.10 -16.82
N LYS A 98 17.71 -9.43 -17.64
CA LYS A 98 16.49 -8.73 -17.21
C LYS A 98 15.51 -9.65 -16.51
N THR A 99 15.16 -10.78 -17.13
CA THR A 99 14.22 -11.75 -16.56
C THR A 99 14.75 -12.33 -15.25
N MET A 100 16.03 -12.68 -15.19
CA MET A 100 16.63 -13.23 -13.97
C MET A 100 16.56 -12.22 -12.81
N LEU A 101 16.89 -10.96 -13.05
CA LEU A 101 16.85 -9.92 -12.03
C LEU A 101 15.41 -9.58 -11.59
N LEU A 102 14.44 -9.61 -12.51
CA LEU A 102 13.03 -9.45 -12.16
C LEU A 102 12.54 -10.60 -11.27
N VAL A 103 12.93 -11.85 -11.58
CA VAL A 103 12.63 -13.00 -10.73
C VAL A 103 13.27 -12.82 -9.35
N LEU A 104 14.51 -12.34 -9.28
CA LEU A 104 15.20 -12.10 -8.00
C LEU A 104 14.48 -11.04 -7.14
N VAL A 105 13.86 -10.04 -7.75
CA VAL A 105 13.02 -9.04 -7.02
C VAL A 105 11.74 -9.68 -6.47
N ILE A 106 11.15 -10.66 -7.21
CA ILE A 106 9.89 -11.31 -6.81
C ILE A 106 10.10 -12.42 -5.76
N VAL A 107 11.20 -13.17 -5.85
CA VAL A 107 11.44 -14.35 -4.99
C VAL A 107 11.27 -14.05 -3.50
N PRO A 108 11.80 -12.96 -2.95
CA PRO A 108 11.57 -12.63 -1.55
C PRO A 108 10.08 -12.41 -1.21
N PHE A 109 9.27 -11.96 -2.16
CA PHE A 109 7.85 -11.74 -1.94
C PHE A 109 7.06 -13.05 -1.78
N TRP A 110 7.51 -14.14 -2.37
CA TRP A 110 6.89 -15.47 -2.21
C TRP A 110 7.19 -16.12 -0.86
N THR A 111 8.19 -15.65 -0.14
CA THR A 111 8.42 -16.13 1.23
C THR A 111 7.38 -15.55 2.19
N SER A 112 7.05 -16.32 3.23
CA SER A 112 6.10 -15.88 4.26
C SER A 112 6.52 -14.54 4.88
N ILE A 113 5.56 -13.62 5.00
CA ILE A 113 5.77 -12.33 5.67
C ILE A 113 6.19 -12.51 7.14
N LEU A 114 5.71 -13.57 7.81
CA LEU A 114 6.10 -13.91 9.16
C LEU A 114 7.59 -14.25 9.24
N ILE A 115 8.08 -15.14 8.38
CA ILE A 115 9.49 -15.55 8.36
C ILE A 115 10.38 -14.33 8.11
N ARG A 116 10.01 -13.46 7.19
CA ARG A 116 10.72 -12.22 6.89
C ARG A 116 10.75 -11.27 8.09
N SER A 117 9.61 -11.11 8.77
CA SER A 117 9.52 -10.25 9.96
C SER A 117 10.35 -10.79 11.11
N TYR A 118 10.39 -12.10 11.32
CA TYR A 118 11.27 -12.70 12.33
C TYR A 118 12.76 -12.51 11.98
N ALA A 119 13.14 -12.63 10.71
CA ALA A 119 14.51 -12.33 10.30
C ALA A 119 14.90 -10.87 10.63
N TRP A 120 13.98 -9.91 10.44
CA TRP A 120 14.20 -8.52 10.83
C TRP A 120 14.30 -8.32 12.35
N ILE A 121 13.61 -9.13 13.17
CA ILE A 121 13.81 -9.11 14.64
C ILE A 121 15.26 -9.44 14.99
N PHE A 122 15.85 -10.46 14.37
CA PHE A 122 17.25 -10.81 14.60
C PHE A 122 18.21 -9.71 14.14
N LEU A 123 17.98 -9.16 12.96
CA LEU A 123 18.83 -8.12 12.37
C LEU A 123 18.76 -6.80 13.15
N LEU A 124 17.56 -6.36 13.55
CA LEU A 124 17.34 -5.10 14.26
C LEU A 124 17.43 -5.24 15.78
N GLY A 125 17.49 -6.48 16.29
CA GLY A 125 17.66 -6.78 17.70
C GLY A 125 19.07 -6.48 18.20
N GLY A 126 19.23 -6.44 19.51
CA GLY A 126 20.50 -6.02 20.16
C GLY A 126 21.76 -6.81 19.75
N LYS A 127 21.59 -8.05 19.28
CA LYS A 127 22.71 -8.89 18.79
C LYS A 127 22.98 -8.76 17.28
N GLY A 128 22.16 -8.02 16.54
CA GLY A 128 22.30 -7.80 15.10
C GLY A 128 23.02 -6.48 14.76
N ILE A 129 22.37 -5.64 13.95
CA ILE A 129 22.91 -4.35 13.52
C ILE A 129 23.35 -3.46 14.70
N PRO A 130 22.58 -3.37 15.82
CA PRO A 130 23.04 -2.60 16.99
C PRO A 130 24.37 -3.08 17.57
N ALA A 131 24.60 -4.39 17.66
CA ALA A 131 25.88 -4.92 18.12
C ALA A 131 27.04 -4.56 17.18
N PHE A 132 26.80 -4.57 15.87
CA PHE A 132 27.77 -4.14 14.88
C PHE A 132 28.05 -2.63 15.00
N LEU A 133 27.05 -1.79 15.21
CA LEU A 133 27.21 -0.34 15.41
C LEU A 133 27.98 -0.01 16.69
N ALA A 134 27.80 -0.80 17.76
CA ALA A 134 28.53 -0.65 19.01
C ALA A 134 30.05 -0.79 18.82
N MET A 135 30.51 -1.62 17.85
CA MET A 135 31.93 -1.75 17.51
C MET A 135 32.54 -0.44 16.98
N PHE A 136 31.70 0.48 16.48
CA PHE A 136 32.11 1.81 15.99
C PHE A 136 31.83 2.93 17.00
N GLY A 137 31.58 2.59 18.27
CA GLY A 137 31.33 3.57 19.34
C GLY A 137 29.90 4.10 19.41
N LEU A 138 28.97 3.53 18.63
CA LEU A 138 27.55 3.86 18.68
C LEU A 138 26.85 2.88 19.64
N GLU A 139 27.07 3.08 20.93
CA GLU A 139 26.44 2.31 22.00
C GLU A 139 24.98 2.73 22.17
N ASP A 140 24.14 1.84 22.71
CA ASP A 140 22.71 2.07 23.01
C ASP A 140 21.76 2.36 21.82
N VAL A 141 22.13 2.02 20.59
CA VAL A 141 21.23 2.11 19.44
C VAL A 141 20.12 1.07 19.54
N ARG A 142 18.89 1.52 19.73
CA ARG A 142 17.69 0.68 19.73
C ARG A 142 16.94 0.83 18.42
N LEU A 143 17.04 -0.17 17.56
CA LEU A 143 16.33 -0.18 16.26
C LEU A 143 14.99 -0.89 16.37
N LEU A 144 14.92 -2.04 17.07
CA LEU A 144 13.71 -2.85 17.22
C LEU A 144 12.69 -2.15 18.13
N ASN A 145 11.40 -2.41 17.91
CA ASN A 145 10.26 -1.79 18.62
C ASN A 145 10.19 -0.27 18.43
N THR A 146 10.51 0.21 17.24
CA THR A 146 10.50 1.61 16.84
C THR A 146 9.73 1.80 15.53
N PRO A 147 9.27 3.04 15.22
CA PRO A 147 8.71 3.35 13.90
C PRO A 147 9.67 3.05 12.75
N PHE A 148 10.99 3.16 12.97
CA PHE A 148 12.01 2.82 12.00
C PHE A 148 11.98 1.32 11.65
N ALA A 149 11.90 0.42 12.64
CA ALA A 149 11.80 -1.02 12.39
C ALA A 149 10.56 -1.37 11.55
N VAL A 150 9.43 -0.72 11.87
CA VAL A 150 8.18 -0.89 11.11
C VAL A 150 8.36 -0.41 9.67
N LEU A 151 8.97 0.75 9.44
CA LEU A 151 9.26 1.27 8.10
C LEU A 151 10.17 0.35 7.30
N VAL A 152 11.23 -0.19 7.91
CA VAL A 152 12.12 -1.17 7.26
C VAL A 152 11.34 -2.41 6.83
N GLY A 153 10.52 -2.97 7.74
CA GLY A 153 9.67 -4.12 7.43
C GLY A 153 8.67 -3.85 6.30
N ILE A 154 8.04 -2.66 6.32
CA ILE A 154 7.12 -2.19 5.28
C ILE A 154 7.83 -2.10 3.92
N VAL A 155 8.94 -1.36 3.86
CA VAL A 155 9.69 -1.17 2.61
C VAL A 155 10.11 -2.50 2.02
N TYR A 156 10.74 -3.36 2.83
CA TYR A 156 11.15 -4.68 2.37
C TYR A 156 9.96 -5.55 1.92
N GLY A 157 8.86 -5.52 2.68
CA GLY A 157 7.67 -6.34 2.42
C GLY A 157 6.93 -5.95 1.14
N TYR A 158 6.85 -4.65 0.85
CA TYR A 158 6.03 -4.11 -0.23
C TYR A 158 6.84 -3.61 -1.44
N LEU A 159 8.20 -3.67 -1.38
CA LEU A 159 9.07 -3.22 -2.46
C LEU A 159 8.72 -3.79 -3.84
N PRO A 160 8.48 -5.11 -4.02
CA PRO A 160 8.12 -5.66 -5.34
C PRO A 160 6.85 -5.07 -5.91
N LEU A 161 5.81 -4.83 -5.07
CA LEU A 161 4.54 -4.25 -5.49
C LEU A 161 4.69 -2.80 -5.98
N MET A 162 5.72 -2.09 -5.53
CA MET A 162 6.07 -0.76 -6.01
C MET A 162 6.92 -0.85 -7.29
N VAL A 163 7.89 -1.76 -7.34
CA VAL A 163 8.83 -1.90 -8.47
C VAL A 163 8.12 -2.26 -9.76
N PHE A 164 7.20 -3.24 -9.74
CA PHE A 164 6.59 -3.76 -10.97
C PHE A 164 5.80 -2.75 -11.80
N PRO A 165 4.85 -1.97 -11.24
CA PRO A 165 4.13 -0.98 -12.02
C PRO A 165 5.05 0.08 -12.61
N ILE A 166 6.07 0.50 -11.87
CA ILE A 166 7.06 1.47 -12.32
C ILE A 166 7.91 0.87 -13.45
N TYR A 167 8.38 -0.36 -13.27
CA TYR A 167 9.14 -1.10 -14.29
C TYR A 167 8.35 -1.23 -15.59
N VAL A 168 7.08 -1.64 -15.52
CA VAL A 168 6.22 -1.79 -16.71
C VAL A 168 6.01 -0.46 -17.44
N ALA A 169 5.87 0.64 -16.70
CA ALA A 169 5.74 1.96 -17.30
C ALA A 169 7.05 2.40 -17.99
N LEU A 170 8.19 2.15 -17.35
CA LEU A 170 9.51 2.48 -17.88
C LEU A 170 9.91 1.58 -19.08
N GLU A 171 9.50 0.31 -19.08
CA GLU A 171 9.76 -0.62 -20.19
C GLU A 171 9.04 -0.21 -21.48
N LYS A 172 7.87 0.43 -21.35
CA LYS A 172 7.08 0.94 -22.47
C LYS A 172 7.60 2.28 -23.03
N LEU A 173 8.61 2.88 -22.39
CA LEU A 173 9.15 4.16 -22.81
C LEU A 173 9.97 3.98 -24.08
N ASP A 174 9.64 4.77 -25.11
CA ASP A 174 10.43 4.77 -26.34
C ASP A 174 11.82 5.40 -26.09
N LYS A 175 12.85 4.59 -26.24
CA LYS A 175 14.25 5.01 -26.02
C LYS A 175 14.70 6.10 -26.98
N ARG A 176 14.08 6.19 -28.17
CA ARG A 176 14.37 7.24 -29.16
C ARG A 176 14.12 8.65 -28.62
N LEU A 177 13.19 8.79 -27.64
CA LEU A 177 12.97 10.09 -26.98
C LEU A 177 14.18 10.53 -26.16
N LEU A 178 14.88 9.59 -25.52
CA LEU A 178 16.09 9.87 -24.74
C LEU A 178 17.29 10.13 -25.67
N GLU A 179 17.38 9.41 -26.76
CA GLU A 179 18.40 9.60 -27.80
C GLU A 179 18.24 10.99 -28.45
N ALA A 180 17.04 11.35 -28.87
CA ALA A 180 16.75 12.68 -29.45
C ALA A 180 17.04 13.82 -28.45
N ALA A 181 16.73 13.64 -27.17
CA ALA A 181 17.07 14.62 -26.14
C ALA A 181 18.59 14.78 -25.97
N ALA A 182 19.34 13.67 -26.06
CA ALA A 182 20.80 13.70 -26.00
C ALA A 182 21.39 14.41 -27.23
N ASP A 183 20.88 14.14 -28.44
CA ASP A 183 21.32 14.80 -29.69
C ASP A 183 21.07 16.31 -29.66
N LEU A 184 20.03 16.76 -28.95
CA LEU A 184 19.75 18.18 -28.70
C LEU A 184 20.58 18.77 -27.55
N GLY A 185 21.56 18.03 -27.00
CA GLY A 185 22.45 18.49 -25.94
C GLY A 185 21.79 18.55 -24.54
N THR A 186 20.63 17.90 -24.35
CA THR A 186 19.96 17.90 -23.04
C THR A 186 20.75 17.04 -22.05
N PRO A 187 21.14 17.58 -20.88
CA PRO A 187 21.87 16.80 -19.89
C PRO A 187 20.97 15.68 -19.28
N PRO A 188 21.56 14.53 -18.89
CA PRO A 188 20.80 13.33 -18.46
C PRO A 188 19.79 13.58 -17.34
N TRP A 189 20.11 14.47 -16.40
CA TRP A 189 19.18 14.80 -15.28
C TRP A 189 17.94 15.56 -15.76
N ARG A 190 18.08 16.44 -16.79
CA ARG A 190 16.92 17.12 -17.40
C ARG A 190 16.08 16.16 -18.23
N ALA A 191 16.71 15.30 -19.03
CA ALA A 191 16.01 14.25 -19.77
C ALA A 191 15.22 13.33 -18.81
N PHE A 192 15.81 13.01 -17.64
CA PHE A 192 15.11 12.26 -16.60
C PHE A 192 13.89 13.01 -16.09
N LEU A 193 14.00 14.26 -15.66
CA LEU A 193 12.91 15.04 -15.07
C LEU A 193 11.83 15.42 -16.07
N GLN A 194 12.19 15.67 -17.35
CA GLN A 194 11.26 16.17 -18.35
C GLN A 194 10.65 15.09 -19.24
N ILE A 195 11.31 13.93 -19.37
CA ILE A 195 10.86 12.84 -20.23
C ILE A 195 10.57 11.60 -19.41
N THR A 196 11.59 11.04 -18.72
CA THR A 196 11.45 9.73 -18.05
C THR A 196 10.45 9.76 -16.93
N LEU A 197 10.57 10.71 -16.00
CA LEU A 197 9.71 10.80 -14.83
C LEU A 197 8.25 11.06 -15.21
N PRO A 198 7.89 12.05 -16.07
CA PRO A 198 6.51 12.26 -16.47
C PRO A 198 5.90 11.07 -17.22
N LEU A 199 6.70 10.41 -18.10
CA LEU A 199 6.23 9.26 -18.85
C LEU A 199 6.04 8.01 -18.00
N SER A 200 6.78 7.87 -16.90
CA SER A 200 6.62 6.78 -15.93
C SER A 200 5.60 7.07 -14.82
N MET A 201 5.05 8.29 -14.74
CA MET A 201 4.08 8.67 -13.70
C MET A 201 2.89 7.73 -13.55
N PRO A 202 2.28 7.17 -14.62
CA PRO A 202 1.21 6.18 -14.46
C PRO A 202 1.64 4.96 -13.63
N GLY A 203 2.88 4.48 -13.82
CA GLY A 203 3.45 3.39 -13.03
C GLY A 203 3.73 3.79 -11.59
N VAL A 204 4.30 4.97 -11.37
CA VAL A 204 4.55 5.55 -10.04
C VAL A 204 3.23 5.68 -9.27
N LEU A 205 2.22 6.24 -9.91
CA LEU A 205 0.90 6.42 -9.32
C LEU A 205 0.25 5.06 -8.98
N THR A 206 0.28 4.10 -9.89
CA THR A 206 -0.29 2.76 -9.66
C THR A 206 0.41 2.05 -8.51
N GLY A 207 1.75 2.02 -8.51
CA GLY A 207 2.54 1.38 -7.46
C GLY A 207 2.33 2.03 -6.09
N SER A 208 2.36 3.37 -6.05
CA SER A 208 2.14 4.12 -4.81
C SER A 208 0.74 3.91 -4.24
N MET A 209 -0.30 3.92 -5.09
CA MET A 209 -1.67 3.68 -4.67
C MET A 209 -1.85 2.26 -4.11
N LEU A 210 -1.29 1.27 -4.80
CA LEU A 210 -1.38 -0.14 -4.39
C LEU A 210 -0.70 -0.36 -3.04
N VAL A 211 0.53 0.11 -2.86
CA VAL A 211 1.26 -0.01 -1.60
C VAL A 211 0.56 0.75 -0.49
N PHE A 212 0.13 2.00 -0.73
CA PHE A 212 -0.56 2.81 0.26
C PHE A 212 -1.85 2.16 0.78
N ILE A 213 -2.72 1.65 -0.12
CA ILE A 213 -3.97 1.00 0.27
C ILE A 213 -3.69 -0.22 1.16
N LEU A 214 -2.70 -1.04 0.80
CA LEU A 214 -2.32 -2.20 1.59
C LEU A 214 -1.78 -1.80 2.97
N LEU A 215 -1.00 -0.72 3.05
CA LEU A 215 -0.46 -0.21 4.32
C LEU A 215 -1.52 0.36 5.25
N MET A 216 -2.62 0.88 4.74
CA MET A 216 -3.73 1.37 5.57
C MET A 216 -4.37 0.24 6.41
N GLY A 217 -4.41 -0.98 5.89
CA GLY A 217 -4.91 -2.16 6.61
C GLY A 217 -3.82 -3.01 7.28
N GLU A 218 -2.55 -2.58 7.20
CA GLU A 218 -1.44 -3.37 7.73
C GLU A 218 -1.51 -3.50 9.26
N PHE A 219 -1.31 -4.71 9.75
CA PHE A 219 -1.29 -4.98 11.19
C PHE A 219 -0.16 -5.91 11.61
N LEU A 220 0.33 -6.76 10.71
CA LEU A 220 1.26 -7.83 11.04
C LEU A 220 2.66 -7.28 11.30
N ILE A 221 3.18 -6.45 10.39
CA ILE A 221 4.50 -5.83 10.53
C ILE A 221 4.57 -4.95 11.78
N PRO A 222 3.60 -4.04 12.05
CA PRO A 222 3.58 -3.27 13.30
C PRO A 222 3.46 -4.14 14.55
N SER A 223 2.71 -5.25 14.51
CA SER A 223 2.61 -6.18 15.65
C SER A 223 3.96 -6.80 15.98
N ILE A 224 4.72 -7.21 14.97
CA ILE A 224 5.98 -7.96 15.14
C ILE A 224 7.16 -7.00 15.39
N LEU A 225 7.32 -5.98 14.56
CA LEU A 225 8.48 -5.09 14.61
C LEU A 225 8.27 -3.85 15.48
N GLY A 226 7.01 -3.45 15.70
CA GLY A 226 6.64 -2.31 16.54
C GLY A 226 6.56 -2.62 18.03
N GLY A 227 6.51 -3.91 18.41
CA GLY A 227 6.53 -4.35 19.82
C GLY A 227 5.46 -3.72 20.69
N GLY A 228 4.25 -3.48 20.16
CA GLY A 228 3.15 -2.82 20.86
C GLY A 228 3.28 -1.30 21.04
N LYS A 229 4.44 -0.70 20.70
CA LYS A 229 4.67 0.74 20.78
C LYS A 229 4.20 1.48 19.53
N VAL A 230 4.24 0.80 18.38
CA VAL A 230 3.77 1.32 17.09
C VAL A 230 2.49 0.56 16.74
N PHE A 231 1.35 1.17 16.99
CA PHE A 231 0.04 0.54 16.88
C PHE A 231 -0.74 1.19 15.73
N PHE A 232 -1.09 0.42 14.72
CA PHE A 232 -1.86 0.86 13.55
C PHE A 232 -3.35 0.60 13.75
N VAL A 233 -4.18 1.16 12.87
CA VAL A 233 -5.63 0.88 12.86
C VAL A 233 -5.91 -0.59 12.62
N GLY A 234 -5.13 -1.27 11.75
CA GLY A 234 -5.21 -2.72 11.56
C GLY A 234 -5.02 -3.50 12.86
N ASN A 235 -4.05 -3.11 13.71
CA ASN A 235 -3.86 -3.70 15.03
C ASN A 235 -5.06 -3.45 15.95
N ALA A 236 -5.63 -2.23 15.91
CA ALA A 236 -6.81 -1.89 16.70
C ALA A 236 -8.02 -2.76 16.30
N LEU A 237 -8.18 -3.05 15.01
CA LEU A 237 -9.25 -3.94 14.52
C LEU A 237 -9.05 -5.37 15.01
N VAL A 238 -7.83 -5.92 14.94
CA VAL A 238 -7.52 -7.25 15.47
C VAL A 238 -7.82 -7.33 16.97
N ASP A 239 -7.41 -6.33 17.75
CA ASP A 239 -7.72 -6.24 19.18
C ASP A 239 -9.23 -6.22 19.43
N LEU A 240 -9.98 -5.35 18.73
CA LEU A 240 -11.40 -5.15 18.94
C LEU A 240 -12.25 -6.35 18.53
N PHE A 241 -11.94 -7.01 17.42
CA PHE A 241 -12.70 -8.14 16.94
C PHE A 241 -12.32 -9.46 17.64
N LEU A 242 -11.03 -9.72 17.85
CA LEU A 242 -10.55 -11.03 18.31
C LEU A 242 -10.31 -11.08 19.82
N GLN A 243 -9.70 -10.04 20.41
CA GLN A 243 -9.31 -10.07 21.83
C GLN A 243 -10.40 -9.51 22.75
N SER A 244 -10.78 -8.25 22.55
CA SER A 244 -11.79 -7.59 23.39
C SER A 244 -13.22 -7.94 23.03
N ARG A 245 -13.44 -8.61 21.88
CA ARG A 245 -14.78 -8.97 21.35
C ARG A 245 -15.76 -7.80 21.37
N ASN A 246 -15.29 -6.59 21.11
CA ASN A 246 -16.14 -5.40 20.97
C ASN A 246 -16.41 -5.14 19.49
N TRP A 247 -17.27 -5.98 18.90
CA TRP A 247 -17.55 -5.95 17.47
C TRP A 247 -18.19 -4.63 17.00
N PRO A 248 -19.14 -4.00 17.74
CA PRO A 248 -19.69 -2.72 17.32
C PRO A 248 -18.63 -1.62 17.23
N PHE A 249 -17.78 -1.48 18.24
CA PHE A 249 -16.70 -0.48 18.21
C PHE A 249 -15.65 -0.81 17.15
N GLY A 250 -15.29 -2.10 16.98
CA GLY A 250 -14.41 -2.54 15.89
C GLY A 250 -14.99 -2.17 14.52
N SER A 251 -16.30 -2.37 14.33
CA SER A 251 -16.98 -2.00 13.11
C SER A 251 -17.02 -0.49 12.87
N ALA A 252 -17.23 0.34 13.89
CA ALA A 252 -17.15 1.79 13.77
C ALA A 252 -15.73 2.26 13.40
N VAL A 253 -14.67 1.67 13.98
CA VAL A 253 -13.28 1.93 13.62
C VAL A 253 -13.00 1.49 12.18
N ALA A 254 -13.52 0.33 11.74
CA ALA A 254 -13.37 -0.13 10.35
C ALA A 254 -14.07 0.81 9.36
N VAL A 255 -15.29 1.25 9.65
CA VAL A 255 -16.01 2.26 8.83
C VAL A 255 -15.19 3.56 8.76
N GLY A 256 -14.68 4.03 9.89
CA GLY A 256 -13.82 5.21 9.95
C GLY A 256 -12.57 5.06 9.06
N LEU A 257 -11.90 3.90 9.11
CA LEU A 257 -10.75 3.60 8.24
C LEU A 257 -11.13 3.61 6.76
N VAL A 258 -12.25 2.95 6.39
CA VAL A 258 -12.73 2.91 5.01
C VAL A 258 -13.04 4.32 4.49
N LEU A 259 -13.69 5.16 5.30
CA LEU A 259 -13.96 6.56 4.92
C LEU A 259 -12.67 7.35 4.68
N VAL A 260 -11.67 7.22 5.57
CA VAL A 260 -10.36 7.85 5.39
C VAL A 260 -9.69 7.35 4.13
N MET A 261 -9.73 6.03 3.86
CA MET A 261 -9.19 5.46 2.62
C MET A 261 -9.88 6.02 1.38
N LEU A 262 -11.21 6.07 1.36
CA LEU A 262 -11.97 6.59 0.22
C LEU A 262 -11.64 8.06 -0.05
N VAL A 263 -11.53 8.89 0.99
CA VAL A 263 -11.13 10.30 0.86
C VAL A 263 -9.71 10.39 0.29
N THR A 264 -8.75 9.64 0.84
CA THR A 264 -7.35 9.69 0.41
C THR A 264 -7.20 9.21 -1.02
N VAL A 265 -7.83 8.08 -1.38
CA VAL A 265 -7.83 7.55 -2.75
C VAL A 265 -8.53 8.52 -3.72
N GLY A 266 -9.65 9.14 -3.29
CA GLY A 266 -10.35 10.15 -4.08
C GLY A 266 -9.49 11.39 -4.35
N LEU A 267 -8.76 11.89 -3.34
CA LEU A 267 -7.82 13.00 -3.50
C LEU A 267 -6.66 12.61 -4.42
N TYR A 268 -6.12 11.41 -4.22
CA TYR A 268 -5.03 10.87 -5.02
C TYR A 268 -5.42 10.73 -6.51
N THR A 269 -6.58 10.14 -6.80
CA THR A 269 -7.07 9.97 -8.16
C THR A 269 -7.37 11.31 -8.85
N ARG A 270 -7.86 12.30 -8.10
CA ARG A 270 -8.02 13.66 -8.63
C ARG A 270 -6.69 14.32 -8.97
N ALA A 271 -5.68 14.17 -8.08
CA ALA A 271 -4.34 14.66 -8.35
C ALA A 271 -3.72 13.94 -9.56
N ALA A 272 -3.86 12.61 -9.65
CA ALA A 272 -3.36 11.80 -10.74
C ALA A 272 -3.94 12.20 -12.11
N LYS A 273 -5.25 12.53 -12.18
CA LYS A 273 -5.89 13.01 -13.40
C LYS A 273 -5.30 14.34 -13.91
N ARG A 274 -4.86 15.22 -13.02
CA ARG A 274 -4.19 16.47 -13.42
C ARG A 274 -2.85 16.24 -14.12
N PHE A 275 -2.14 15.15 -13.77
CA PHE A 275 -0.89 14.76 -14.42
C PHE A 275 -1.10 13.92 -15.69
N GLY A 276 -2.28 13.27 -15.86
CA GLY A 276 -2.64 12.45 -17.03
C GLY A 276 -3.43 13.20 -18.12
N ALA A 277 -4.19 14.23 -17.75
CA ALA A 277 -5.10 14.95 -18.67
C ALA A 277 -4.40 15.72 -19.81
N GLY A 278 -3.09 15.99 -19.69
CA GLY A 278 -2.33 16.61 -20.79
C GLY A 278 -1.88 15.64 -21.89
N ARG A 279 -2.28 14.35 -21.83
CA ARG A 279 -1.80 13.31 -22.75
C ARG A 279 -2.85 12.81 -23.73
N ASP A 280 -4.12 12.80 -23.35
CA ASP A 280 -5.19 12.37 -24.26
C ASP A 280 -5.43 13.41 -25.35
N ASP A 281 -5.19 14.71 -25.07
CA ASP A 281 -5.30 15.79 -26.06
C ASP A 281 -4.13 15.81 -27.06
N ALA A 282 -2.94 15.33 -26.66
CA ALA A 282 -1.78 15.26 -27.55
C ALA A 282 -1.77 14.02 -28.47
N ALA A 283 -2.58 13.01 -28.18
CA ALA A 283 -2.73 11.80 -28.99
C ALA A 283 -3.81 11.95 -30.07
N LEU A 284 -4.56 13.06 -30.06
CA LEU A 284 -5.64 13.38 -31.03
C LEU A 284 -5.23 14.49 -32.03
N MET A 285 -4.02 15.03 -31.95
CA MET A 285 -3.41 15.93 -32.93
C MET A 285 -2.27 15.22 -33.67
#